data_6904e580fdaa7ad6dd96ca27719929d4
#
_entry.id   6904e580fdaa7ad6dd96ca27719929d4
#
_cell.length_a   1.000
_cell.length_b   1.000
_cell.length_c   1.000
_cell.angle_alpha   90.00
_cell.angle_beta   90.00
_cell.angle_gamma   90.00
#
_symmetry.space_group_name_H-M   'P 1'
#
loop_
_entity.id
_entity.type
_entity.pdbx_description
1 polymer ?
#
loop_
_entity_poly.entity_id
_entity_poly.type
_entity_poly.pdbx_seq_one_letter_code
_entity_poly.pdbx_strand_id
1 'polypeptide(L)'
;MTFRNTLLGLFIATSATALTAQTTAPIPPPYPVSHVMTKEQQQALKPGDVLNEFMEGNKRFSLETITRRDHSAMVRKTSQGQYPKAVVLSCLDSRIPIEDVLDQGLGDIFVARVAGNVLNEDILGSMEFGCKVSGAKLIMVVGHRNCGAVKGAIADVKLGNITPLLAKIKPAIEMSASYTGEKTASNSAFVETVCNHNIEHVVSQIRGRSPILAEMETKGELMIVGAYYDLDNGVLSLLR
;
A
#
# COMPACT_ATOMS: atom_id res chain seq x y z
N MET A 1 -47.08 33.16 -60.26
CA MET A 1 -45.73 33.36 -59.82
C MET A 1 -45.69 33.50 -58.32
N THR A 2 -45.42 32.45 -57.61
CA THR A 2 -45.44 32.40 -56.15
C THR A 2 -44.03 31.99 -55.67
N PHE A 3 -43.33 32.94 -55.05
CA PHE A 3 -42.04 32.67 -54.42
C PHE A 3 -42.22 32.02 -53.05
N ARG A 4 -41.64 30.81 -52.85
CA ARG A 4 -41.51 30.17 -51.55
C ARG A 4 -40.15 30.52 -50.92
N ASN A 5 -40.20 31.25 -49.83
CA ASN A 5 -39.05 31.53 -48.96
C ASN A 5 -38.80 30.31 -48.08
N THR A 6 -37.64 29.65 -48.20
CA THR A 6 -37.16 28.61 -47.32
C THR A 6 -36.24 29.25 -46.27
N LEU A 7 -36.65 29.30 -45.00
CA LEU A 7 -35.77 29.69 -43.91
C LEU A 7 -34.88 28.53 -43.53
N LEU A 8 -33.57 28.71 -43.66
CA LEU A 8 -32.56 27.79 -43.20
C LEU A 8 -32.19 28.13 -41.76
N GLY A 9 -32.63 27.31 -40.81
CA GLY A 9 -32.28 27.44 -39.38
C GLY A 9 -30.88 26.94 -39.10
N LEU A 10 -30.01 27.84 -38.67
CA LEU A 10 -28.65 27.53 -38.23
C LEU A 10 -28.66 27.04 -36.75
N PHE A 11 -28.48 25.74 -36.54
CA PHE A 11 -28.30 25.19 -35.19
C PHE A 11 -26.84 25.40 -34.79
N ILE A 12 -26.59 26.31 -33.84
CA ILE A 12 -25.29 26.45 -33.18
C ILE A 12 -25.26 25.42 -32.03
N ALA A 13 -24.50 24.34 -32.22
CA ALA A 13 -24.20 23.39 -31.14
C ALA A 13 -23.11 23.97 -30.26
N THR A 14 -23.47 24.40 -29.05
CA THR A 14 -22.48 24.78 -28.00
C THR A 14 -21.95 23.52 -27.35
N SER A 15 -20.76 23.10 -27.74
CA SER A 15 -20.01 22.06 -27.05
C SER A 15 -19.46 22.61 -25.72
N ALA A 16 -20.04 22.20 -24.61
CA ALA A 16 -19.48 22.44 -23.27
C ALA A 16 -18.24 21.55 -23.09
N THR A 17 -17.07 22.13 -23.22
CA THR A 17 -15.79 21.47 -22.83
C THR A 17 -15.76 21.37 -21.31
N ALA A 18 -15.91 20.15 -20.78
CA ALA A 18 -15.68 19.86 -19.37
C ALA A 18 -14.20 20.10 -19.06
N LEU A 19 -13.91 21.14 -18.29
CA LEU A 19 -12.58 21.43 -17.76
C LEU A 19 -12.27 20.38 -16.69
N THR A 20 -11.55 19.31 -17.07
CA THR A 20 -11.01 18.35 -16.11
C THR A 20 -9.94 19.07 -15.28
N ALA A 21 -10.18 19.24 -13.98
CA ALA A 21 -9.20 19.75 -13.05
C ALA A 21 -8.01 18.78 -13.04
N GLN A 22 -6.91 19.14 -13.68
CA GLN A 22 -5.64 18.44 -13.58
C GLN A 22 -5.12 18.66 -12.16
N THR A 23 -5.16 17.60 -11.33
CA THR A 23 -4.46 17.58 -10.05
C THR A 23 -2.96 17.65 -10.34
N THR A 24 -2.39 18.83 -10.15
CA THR A 24 -0.93 19.02 -10.31
C THR A 24 -0.21 18.18 -9.25
N ALA A 25 0.77 17.38 -9.71
CA ALA A 25 1.66 16.65 -8.81
C ALA A 25 2.42 17.61 -7.90
N PRO A 26 2.64 17.27 -6.62
CA PRO A 26 3.51 18.04 -5.75
C PRO A 26 4.93 18.10 -6.36
N ILE A 27 5.46 19.31 -6.55
CA ILE A 27 6.81 19.52 -7.13
C ILE A 27 7.84 19.02 -6.11
N PRO A 28 8.74 18.09 -6.48
CA PRO A 28 9.81 17.65 -5.57
C PRO A 28 10.80 18.80 -5.31
N PRO A 29 11.48 18.80 -4.15
CA PRO A 29 12.46 19.83 -3.83
C PRO A 29 13.59 19.89 -4.90
N PRO A 30 14.14 21.06 -5.19
CA PRO A 30 15.06 21.28 -6.31
C PRO A 30 16.47 20.64 -6.14
N TYR A 31 16.80 20.12 -4.95
CA TYR A 31 18.08 19.45 -4.64
C TYR A 31 17.85 18.15 -3.90
N PRO A 32 18.82 17.21 -3.90
CA PRO A 32 18.69 15.94 -3.19
C PRO A 32 18.47 16.13 -1.70
N VAL A 33 17.41 15.52 -1.16
CA VAL A 33 17.12 15.55 0.27
C VAL A 33 18.08 14.62 1.02
N SER A 34 18.70 15.13 2.08
CA SER A 34 19.56 14.35 2.96
C SER A 34 19.05 14.34 4.41
N HIS A 35 17.80 14.79 4.62
CA HIS A 35 17.15 14.76 5.94
C HIS A 35 16.90 13.31 6.35
N VAL A 36 17.07 13.00 7.63
CA VAL A 36 16.67 11.74 8.26
C VAL A 36 15.87 12.07 9.51
N MET A 37 14.92 11.19 9.86
CA MET A 37 14.08 11.35 11.04
C MET A 37 14.91 11.40 12.31
N THR A 38 14.59 12.33 13.24
CA THR A 38 15.12 12.35 14.59
C THR A 38 14.14 11.72 15.58
N LYS A 39 14.62 11.40 16.79
CA LYS A 39 13.78 10.83 17.85
C LYS A 39 12.63 11.76 18.23
N GLU A 40 12.90 13.05 18.35
CA GLU A 40 11.94 14.08 18.73
C GLU A 40 10.87 14.23 17.65
N GLN A 41 11.26 14.21 16.38
CA GLN A 41 10.34 14.26 15.24
C GLN A 41 9.44 13.02 15.22
N GLN A 42 10.02 11.81 15.36
CA GLN A 42 9.23 10.56 15.40
C GLN A 42 8.22 10.57 16.57
N GLN A 43 8.64 11.02 17.76
CA GLN A 43 7.76 11.07 18.93
C GLN A 43 6.58 12.03 18.76
N ALA A 44 6.76 13.11 17.99
CA ALA A 44 5.72 14.09 17.70
C ALA A 44 4.70 13.61 16.64
N LEU A 45 5.01 12.54 15.88
CA LEU A 45 4.12 12.03 14.84
C LEU A 45 2.84 11.44 15.41
N LYS A 46 1.74 11.69 14.72
CA LYS A 46 0.47 10.98 14.92
C LYS A 46 0.30 9.89 13.84
N PRO A 47 -0.35 8.77 14.14
CA PRO A 47 -0.55 7.70 13.17
C PRO A 47 -1.19 8.16 11.84
N GLY A 48 -2.21 9.04 11.93
CA GLY A 48 -2.88 9.59 10.74
C GLY A 48 -1.99 10.46 9.86
N ASP A 49 -1.03 11.19 10.45
CA ASP A 49 -0.08 12.04 9.69
C ASP A 49 0.86 11.14 8.87
N VAL A 50 1.32 10.02 9.45
CA VAL A 50 2.16 9.03 8.76
C VAL A 50 1.40 8.39 7.59
N LEU A 51 0.13 8.02 7.80
CA LEU A 51 -0.71 7.47 6.74
C LEU A 51 -0.87 8.47 5.59
N ASN A 52 -1.19 9.73 5.90
CA ASN A 52 -1.34 10.79 4.89
C ASN A 52 -0.03 11.01 4.11
N GLU A 53 1.11 11.02 4.79
CA GLU A 53 2.43 11.14 4.16
C GLU A 53 2.69 9.99 3.17
N PHE A 54 2.31 8.75 3.52
CA PHE A 54 2.47 7.59 2.65
C PHE A 54 1.57 7.67 1.41
N MET A 55 0.34 8.11 1.57
CA MET A 55 -0.58 8.27 0.45
C MET A 55 -0.12 9.38 -0.51
N GLU A 56 0.39 10.51 0.00
CA GLU A 56 1.00 11.55 -0.82
C GLU A 56 2.32 11.09 -1.45
N GLY A 57 3.10 10.25 -0.75
CA GLY A 57 4.31 9.61 -1.29
C GLY A 57 3.97 8.71 -2.48
N ASN A 58 2.95 7.86 -2.34
CA ASN A 58 2.49 7.01 -3.43
C ASN A 58 1.97 7.81 -4.64
N LYS A 59 1.31 8.93 -4.39
CA LYS A 59 0.89 9.83 -5.46
C LYS A 59 2.10 10.40 -6.22
N ARG A 60 3.20 10.77 -5.52
CA ARG A 60 4.43 11.20 -6.21
C ARG A 60 5.04 10.05 -7.01
N PHE A 61 5.04 8.83 -6.47
CA PHE A 61 5.54 7.64 -7.15
C PHE A 61 4.77 7.37 -8.45
N SER A 62 3.43 7.30 -8.39
CA SER A 62 2.58 7.03 -9.56
C SER A 62 2.62 8.14 -10.63
N LEU A 63 3.06 9.35 -10.27
CA LEU A 63 3.24 10.51 -11.17
C LEU A 63 4.70 10.73 -11.57
N GLU A 64 5.61 9.78 -11.27
CA GLU A 64 7.05 9.87 -11.59
C GLU A 64 7.75 11.11 -11.01
N THR A 65 7.28 11.60 -9.86
CA THR A 65 7.79 12.79 -9.17
C THR A 65 8.35 12.49 -7.77
N ILE A 66 8.91 11.29 -7.58
CA ILE A 66 9.49 10.88 -6.30
C ILE A 66 10.59 11.83 -5.83
N THR A 67 10.75 11.92 -4.53
CA THR A 67 11.75 12.77 -3.89
C THR A 67 13.17 12.32 -4.25
N ARG A 68 13.98 13.20 -4.81
CA ARG A 68 15.41 12.93 -5.05
C ARG A 68 16.16 12.96 -3.72
N ARG A 69 16.89 11.87 -3.40
CA ARG A 69 17.59 11.70 -2.13
C ARG A 69 19.10 11.56 -2.31
N ASP A 70 19.87 12.16 -1.39
CA ASP A 70 21.29 11.89 -1.23
C ASP A 70 21.47 10.68 -0.29
N HIS A 71 21.44 9.47 -0.88
CA HIS A 71 21.57 8.23 -0.14
C HIS A 71 22.90 8.15 0.62
N SER A 72 24.01 8.66 0.07
CA SER A 72 25.30 8.65 0.74
C SER A 72 25.30 9.49 2.02
N ALA A 73 24.67 10.67 1.99
CA ALA A 73 24.51 11.50 3.18
C ALA A 73 23.57 10.84 4.19
N MET A 74 22.46 10.23 3.72
CA MET A 74 21.49 9.54 4.59
C MET A 74 22.11 8.32 5.27
N VAL A 75 22.90 7.49 4.57
CA VAL A 75 23.64 6.36 5.15
C VAL A 75 24.52 6.83 6.31
N ARG A 76 25.29 7.89 6.12
CA ARG A 76 26.16 8.43 7.18
C ARG A 76 25.35 8.93 8.38
N LYS A 77 24.22 9.59 8.14
CA LYS A 77 23.38 10.14 9.22
C LYS A 77 22.63 9.05 9.99
N THR A 78 22.16 7.99 9.32
CA THR A 78 21.42 6.90 9.96
C THR A 78 22.34 5.88 10.66
N SER A 79 23.67 5.92 10.45
CA SER A 79 24.60 4.98 11.07
C SER A 79 24.63 5.04 12.61
N GLN A 80 24.24 6.17 13.21
CA GLN A 80 24.22 6.37 14.66
C GLN A 80 22.86 6.04 15.30
N GLY A 81 21.84 5.81 14.50
CA GLY A 81 20.49 5.47 14.98
C GLY A 81 19.44 5.60 13.89
N GLN A 82 18.29 5.02 14.15
CA GLN A 82 17.13 5.07 13.24
C GLN A 82 15.86 5.34 14.04
N TYR A 83 14.95 6.11 13.45
CA TYR A 83 13.68 6.49 14.06
C TYR A 83 12.54 6.29 13.04
N PRO A 84 12.27 5.04 12.63
CA PRO A 84 11.29 4.74 11.61
C PRO A 84 9.88 5.09 12.06
N LYS A 85 9.08 5.63 11.14
CA LYS A 85 7.71 6.06 11.42
C LYS A 85 6.68 4.93 11.27
N ALA A 86 7.03 3.84 10.55
CA ALA A 86 6.11 2.73 10.28
C ALA A 86 6.81 1.38 10.13
N VAL A 87 5.99 0.32 10.21
CA VAL A 87 6.33 -1.04 9.76
C VAL A 87 5.42 -1.38 8.58
N VAL A 88 5.99 -1.78 7.45
CA VAL A 88 5.23 -2.21 6.27
C VAL A 88 5.45 -3.70 6.03
N LEU A 89 4.36 -4.47 5.97
CA LEU A 89 4.37 -5.85 5.51
C LEU A 89 3.94 -5.89 4.05
N SER A 90 4.84 -6.29 3.16
CA SER A 90 4.59 -6.39 1.72
C SER A 90 4.87 -7.79 1.19
N CYS A 91 4.41 -8.04 -0.04
CA CYS A 91 4.78 -9.26 -0.76
C CYS A 91 6.28 -9.26 -1.13
N LEU A 92 6.84 -10.49 -1.30
CA LEU A 92 8.17 -10.72 -1.87
C LEU A 92 8.29 -10.24 -3.33
N ASP A 93 7.19 -9.94 -4.02
CA ASP A 93 7.14 -9.60 -5.44
C ASP A 93 8.15 -8.49 -5.78
N SER A 94 9.03 -8.78 -6.77
CA SER A 94 10.12 -7.88 -7.15
C SER A 94 9.68 -6.56 -7.80
N ARG A 95 8.41 -6.45 -8.19
CA ARG A 95 7.82 -5.26 -8.83
C ARG A 95 7.31 -4.23 -7.82
N ILE A 96 7.48 -4.48 -6.52
CA ILE A 96 7.00 -3.60 -5.45
C ILE A 96 8.18 -3.12 -4.61
N PRO A 97 8.94 -2.12 -5.06
CA PRO A 97 9.96 -1.46 -4.25
C PRO A 97 9.24 -0.55 -3.24
N ILE A 98 8.88 -1.11 -2.09
CA ILE A 98 7.92 -0.47 -1.16
C ILE A 98 8.39 0.89 -0.65
N GLU A 99 9.70 1.09 -0.48
CA GLU A 99 10.28 2.37 -0.11
C GLU A 99 10.03 3.43 -1.18
N ASP A 100 10.21 3.08 -2.46
CA ASP A 100 9.92 3.98 -3.59
C ASP A 100 8.42 4.19 -3.77
N VAL A 101 7.61 3.10 -3.65
CA VAL A 101 6.15 3.16 -3.76
C VAL A 101 5.54 4.14 -2.76
N LEU A 102 6.13 4.24 -1.56
CA LEU A 102 5.69 5.16 -0.51
C LEU A 102 6.52 6.46 -0.48
N ASP A 103 7.51 6.60 -1.39
CA ASP A 103 8.45 7.70 -1.44
C ASP A 103 9.13 7.96 -0.10
N GLN A 104 9.71 6.90 0.51
CA GLN A 104 10.37 6.96 1.81
C GLN A 104 11.89 6.87 1.67
N GLY A 105 12.61 7.50 2.60
CA GLY A 105 14.06 7.51 2.64
C GLY A 105 14.66 6.45 3.56
N LEU A 106 16.00 6.39 3.58
CA LEU A 106 16.72 5.48 4.49
C LEU A 106 16.41 5.79 5.96
N GLY A 107 15.99 4.74 6.69
CA GLY A 107 15.65 4.83 8.10
C GLY A 107 14.23 5.32 8.39
N ASP A 108 13.42 5.61 7.37
CA ASP A 108 12.05 6.09 7.54
C ASP A 108 11.04 4.99 7.86
N ILE A 109 11.26 3.76 7.36
CA ILE A 109 10.35 2.63 7.55
C ILE A 109 11.10 1.32 7.79
N PHE A 110 10.49 0.43 8.57
CA PHE A 110 10.81 -0.99 8.56
C PHE A 110 10.00 -1.71 7.49
N VAL A 111 10.62 -2.62 6.76
CA VAL A 111 9.94 -3.41 5.72
C VAL A 111 10.13 -4.89 5.97
N ALA A 112 9.03 -5.62 6.17
CA ALA A 112 8.96 -7.06 6.15
C ALA A 112 8.39 -7.53 4.81
N ARG A 113 9.03 -8.51 4.14
CA ARG A 113 8.57 -9.03 2.85
C ARG A 113 8.51 -10.54 2.87
N VAL A 114 7.35 -11.08 2.52
CA VAL A 114 7.10 -12.51 2.37
C VAL A 114 6.06 -12.74 1.28
N ALA A 115 6.18 -13.85 0.53
CA ALA A 115 5.24 -14.16 -0.54
C ALA A 115 3.78 -14.17 -0.02
N GLY A 116 2.91 -13.39 -0.68
CA GLY A 116 1.51 -13.22 -0.29
C GLY A 116 1.31 -12.41 1.00
N ASN A 117 2.26 -11.62 1.43
CA ASN A 117 2.19 -10.76 2.64
C ASN A 117 1.53 -11.46 3.85
N VAL A 118 1.78 -12.78 4.03
CA VAL A 118 1.22 -13.58 5.11
C VAL A 118 1.89 -13.26 6.46
N LEU A 119 1.17 -13.50 7.57
CA LEU A 119 1.68 -13.30 8.91
C LEU A 119 2.24 -14.61 9.49
N ASN A 120 3.36 -14.52 10.20
CA ASN A 120 3.91 -15.55 11.07
C ASN A 120 4.43 -14.92 12.37
N GLU A 121 4.97 -15.73 13.27
CA GLU A 121 5.47 -15.31 14.58
C GLU A 121 6.62 -14.30 14.46
N ASP A 122 7.56 -14.52 13.53
CA ASP A 122 8.74 -13.66 13.36
C ASP A 122 8.36 -12.29 12.82
N ILE A 123 7.41 -12.23 11.88
CA ILE A 123 6.89 -10.97 11.34
C ILE A 123 6.09 -10.23 12.41
N LEU A 124 5.24 -10.94 13.18
CA LEU A 124 4.46 -10.32 14.24
C LEU A 124 5.37 -9.76 15.34
N GLY A 125 6.37 -10.53 15.79
CA GLY A 125 7.37 -10.07 16.76
C GLY A 125 8.18 -8.88 16.24
N SER A 126 8.50 -8.85 14.93
CA SER A 126 9.16 -7.71 14.30
C SER A 126 8.27 -6.46 14.28
N MET A 127 6.95 -6.61 14.11
CA MET A 127 6.00 -5.51 14.22
C MET A 127 5.92 -4.96 15.65
N GLU A 128 5.88 -5.85 16.65
CA GLU A 128 5.92 -5.45 18.06
C GLU A 128 7.21 -4.70 18.40
N PHE A 129 8.35 -5.21 17.95
CA PHE A 129 9.63 -4.50 18.09
C PHE A 129 9.59 -3.13 17.40
N GLY A 130 9.14 -3.06 16.16
CA GLY A 130 9.07 -1.82 15.40
C GLY A 130 8.18 -0.75 16.03
N CYS A 131 7.03 -1.16 16.57
CA CYS A 131 6.07 -0.23 17.15
C CYS A 131 6.35 0.05 18.64
N LYS A 132 6.48 -1.01 19.46
CA LYS A 132 6.59 -0.85 20.92
C LYS A 132 7.99 -0.41 21.38
N VAL A 133 9.04 -0.94 20.75
CA VAL A 133 10.42 -0.65 21.13
C VAL A 133 11.00 0.52 20.34
N SER A 134 10.79 0.52 19.02
CA SER A 134 11.38 1.55 18.14
C SER A 134 10.47 2.76 17.87
N GLY A 135 9.20 2.72 18.29
CA GLY A 135 8.33 3.90 18.29
C GLY A 135 7.58 4.18 16.98
N ALA A 136 7.53 3.22 16.04
CA ALA A 136 6.74 3.36 14.82
C ALA A 136 5.24 3.54 15.12
N LYS A 137 4.56 4.37 14.32
CA LYS A 137 3.18 4.83 14.55
C LYS A 137 2.16 4.17 13.61
N LEU A 138 2.63 3.46 12.59
CA LEU A 138 1.77 2.84 11.58
C LEU A 138 2.25 1.43 11.27
N ILE A 139 1.31 0.49 11.17
CA ILE A 139 1.51 -0.79 10.47
C ILE A 139 0.67 -0.74 9.20
N MET A 140 1.29 -0.99 8.04
CA MET A 140 0.60 -1.09 6.77
C MET A 140 0.83 -2.46 6.16
N VAL A 141 -0.24 -3.20 5.87
CA VAL A 141 -0.21 -4.48 5.16
C VAL A 141 -0.54 -4.23 3.70
N VAL A 142 0.42 -4.51 2.79
CA VAL A 142 0.28 -4.23 1.36
C VAL A 142 0.19 -5.53 0.58
N GLY A 143 -1.00 -5.82 0.04
CA GLY A 143 -1.18 -6.81 -1.01
C GLY A 143 -1.14 -6.15 -2.39
N HIS A 144 -1.19 -6.97 -3.45
CA HIS A 144 -1.04 -6.41 -4.80
C HIS A 144 -1.75 -7.22 -5.87
N ARG A 145 -2.02 -6.56 -6.98
CA ARG A 145 -2.60 -7.15 -8.18
C ARG A 145 -1.77 -8.32 -8.68
N ASN A 146 -2.43 -9.36 -9.15
CA ASN A 146 -1.80 -10.53 -9.77
C ASN A 146 -0.75 -11.25 -8.88
N CYS A 147 -0.97 -11.29 -7.56
CA CYS A 147 -0.05 -11.95 -6.63
C CYS A 147 0.09 -13.45 -6.92
N GLY A 148 1.33 -13.89 -7.19
CA GLY A 148 1.64 -15.28 -7.50
C GLY A 148 1.32 -16.25 -6.34
N ALA A 149 1.52 -15.83 -5.09
CA ALA A 149 1.19 -16.64 -3.92
C ALA A 149 -0.33 -16.80 -3.75
N VAL A 150 -1.13 -15.76 -4.00
CA VAL A 150 -2.60 -15.84 -4.00
C VAL A 150 -3.08 -16.80 -5.09
N LYS A 151 -2.55 -16.67 -6.33
CA LYS A 151 -2.85 -17.59 -7.43
C LYS A 151 -2.47 -19.03 -7.08
N GLY A 152 -1.31 -19.24 -6.47
CA GLY A 152 -0.84 -20.56 -6.03
C GLY A 152 -1.74 -21.18 -4.95
N ALA A 153 -2.25 -20.35 -4.02
CA ALA A 153 -3.18 -20.79 -2.99
C ALA A 153 -4.54 -21.19 -3.57
N ILE A 154 -5.07 -20.41 -4.51
CA ILE A 154 -6.32 -20.72 -5.23
C ILE A 154 -6.19 -22.03 -6.03
N ALA A 155 -5.03 -22.25 -6.69
CA ALA A 155 -4.74 -23.47 -7.44
C ALA A 155 -4.33 -24.67 -6.56
N ASP A 156 -4.30 -24.53 -5.24
CA ASP A 156 -3.90 -25.54 -4.24
C ASP A 156 -2.53 -26.16 -4.55
N VAL A 157 -1.55 -25.37 -4.98
CA VAL A 157 -0.21 -25.81 -5.31
C VAL A 157 0.47 -26.49 -4.12
N LYS A 158 1.08 -27.66 -4.37
CA LYS A 158 1.81 -28.46 -3.38
C LYS A 158 3.26 -28.57 -3.80
N LEU A 159 4.14 -27.85 -3.09
CA LEU A 159 5.58 -27.86 -3.37
C LEU A 159 6.37 -27.47 -2.12
N GLY A 160 7.06 -28.42 -1.49
CA GLY A 160 7.96 -28.17 -0.38
C GLY A 160 7.41 -27.17 0.65
N ASN A 161 8.22 -26.19 1.02
CA ASN A 161 7.85 -25.13 1.97
C ASN A 161 6.83 -24.10 1.42
N ILE A 162 6.56 -24.11 0.12
CA ILE A 162 5.49 -23.30 -0.47
C ILE A 162 4.13 -23.77 0.03
N THR A 163 3.93 -25.08 0.21
CA THR A 163 2.68 -25.67 0.71
C THR A 163 2.21 -25.05 2.04
N PRO A 164 3.00 -25.06 3.14
CA PRO A 164 2.59 -24.44 4.40
C PRO A 164 2.51 -22.90 4.33
N LEU A 165 3.26 -22.25 3.44
CA LEU A 165 3.13 -20.80 3.20
C LEU A 165 1.76 -20.47 2.60
N LEU A 166 1.37 -21.16 1.52
CA LEU A 166 0.09 -20.96 0.82
C LEU A 166 -1.11 -21.32 1.70
N ALA A 167 -0.96 -22.28 2.63
CA ALA A 167 -1.99 -22.62 3.59
C ALA A 167 -2.44 -21.42 4.46
N LYS A 168 -1.59 -20.42 4.67
CA LYS A 168 -1.91 -19.19 5.40
C LYS A 168 -2.86 -18.26 4.64
N ILE A 169 -2.99 -18.44 3.31
CA ILE A 169 -3.90 -17.66 2.44
C ILE A 169 -5.28 -18.34 2.34
N LYS A 170 -5.42 -19.63 2.68
CA LYS A 170 -6.69 -20.37 2.57
C LYS A 170 -7.88 -19.66 3.24
N PRO A 171 -7.75 -19.08 4.46
CA PRO A 171 -8.86 -18.34 5.07
C PRO A 171 -9.40 -17.21 4.19
N ALA A 172 -8.54 -16.52 3.43
CA ALA A 172 -8.97 -15.47 2.49
C ALA A 172 -9.77 -16.04 1.31
N ILE A 173 -9.45 -17.26 0.84
CA ILE A 173 -10.24 -17.95 -0.18
C ILE A 173 -11.63 -18.29 0.38
N GLU A 174 -11.71 -18.78 1.62
CA GLU A 174 -12.96 -19.07 2.33
C GLU A 174 -13.82 -17.82 2.52
N MET A 175 -13.20 -16.68 2.92
CA MET A 175 -13.86 -15.37 2.99
C MET A 175 -14.42 -14.93 1.62
N SER A 176 -13.84 -15.40 0.52
CA SER A 176 -14.27 -15.11 -0.85
C SER A 176 -15.36 -16.07 -1.36
N ALA A 177 -15.98 -16.90 -0.51
CA ALA A 177 -16.96 -17.92 -0.91
C ALA A 177 -18.20 -17.34 -1.59
N SER A 178 -18.60 -16.12 -1.27
CA SER A 178 -19.75 -15.42 -1.88
C SER A 178 -19.48 -14.83 -3.27
N TYR A 179 -18.22 -14.87 -3.75
CA TYR A 179 -17.89 -14.34 -5.07
C TYR A 179 -18.70 -15.07 -6.16
N THR A 180 -19.34 -14.28 -7.04
CA THR A 180 -20.16 -14.79 -8.16
C THR A 180 -19.31 -14.80 -9.44
N GLY A 181 -18.98 -15.98 -9.93
CA GLY A 181 -18.16 -16.18 -11.12
C GLY A 181 -17.16 -17.33 -10.95
N GLU A 182 -16.26 -17.51 -11.89
CA GLU A 182 -15.25 -18.55 -11.84
C GLU A 182 -14.25 -18.29 -10.70
N LYS A 183 -14.12 -19.23 -9.77
CA LYS A 183 -13.20 -19.18 -8.63
C LYS A 183 -11.86 -19.84 -8.97
N THR A 184 -11.19 -19.34 -10.00
CA THR A 184 -9.94 -19.91 -10.51
C THR A 184 -8.78 -18.91 -10.44
N ALA A 185 -7.55 -19.41 -10.47
CA ALA A 185 -6.34 -18.59 -10.49
C ALA A 185 -6.15 -17.80 -11.79
N SER A 186 -6.90 -18.14 -12.86
CA SER A 186 -6.93 -17.43 -14.14
C SER A 186 -7.91 -16.26 -14.14
N ASN A 187 -8.92 -16.27 -13.26
CA ASN A 187 -9.85 -15.16 -13.11
C ASN A 187 -9.25 -14.04 -12.27
N SER A 188 -8.77 -12.98 -12.93
CA SER A 188 -8.09 -11.85 -12.25
C SER A 188 -8.97 -11.15 -11.22
N ALA A 189 -10.27 -11.03 -11.45
CA ALA A 189 -11.21 -10.42 -10.51
C ALA A 189 -11.38 -11.27 -9.24
N PHE A 190 -11.42 -12.61 -9.38
CA PHE A 190 -11.43 -13.49 -8.21
C PHE A 190 -10.11 -13.43 -7.44
N VAL A 191 -8.95 -13.44 -8.14
CA VAL A 191 -7.63 -13.30 -7.53
C VAL A 191 -7.53 -11.98 -6.74
N GLU A 192 -8.07 -10.88 -7.28
CA GLU A 192 -8.11 -9.58 -6.60
C GLU A 192 -8.98 -9.64 -5.35
N THR A 193 -10.17 -10.23 -5.43
CA THR A 193 -11.06 -10.43 -4.27
C THR A 193 -10.35 -11.21 -3.16
N VAL A 194 -9.69 -12.32 -3.49
CA VAL A 194 -8.92 -13.11 -2.51
C VAL A 194 -7.73 -12.32 -1.97
N CYS A 195 -7.07 -11.50 -2.78
CA CYS A 195 -5.97 -10.64 -2.33
C CYS A 195 -6.47 -9.63 -1.27
N ASN A 196 -7.61 -8.96 -1.53
CA ASN A 196 -8.19 -8.00 -0.58
C ASN A 196 -8.58 -8.68 0.73
N HIS A 197 -9.26 -9.82 0.68
CA HIS A 197 -9.59 -10.60 1.89
C HIS A 197 -8.33 -11.11 2.62
N ASN A 198 -7.24 -11.42 1.90
CA ASN A 198 -5.98 -11.80 2.53
C ASN A 198 -5.35 -10.62 3.31
N ILE A 199 -5.41 -9.41 2.77
CA ILE A 199 -4.96 -8.20 3.48
C ILE A 199 -5.80 -8.00 4.74
N GLU A 200 -7.12 -8.04 4.64
CA GLU A 200 -8.06 -7.91 5.76
C GLU A 200 -7.83 -8.98 6.83
N HIS A 201 -7.65 -10.23 6.40
CA HIS A 201 -7.35 -11.35 7.29
C HIS A 201 -6.04 -11.12 8.05
N VAL A 202 -4.97 -10.68 7.39
CA VAL A 202 -3.68 -10.39 8.03
C VAL A 202 -3.81 -9.23 9.02
N VAL A 203 -4.50 -8.16 8.66
CA VAL A 203 -4.78 -7.03 9.58
C VAL A 203 -5.54 -7.50 10.81
N SER A 204 -6.57 -8.35 10.63
CA SER A 204 -7.33 -8.96 11.73
C SER A 204 -6.45 -9.85 12.61
N GLN A 205 -5.56 -10.66 12.01
CA GLN A 205 -4.61 -11.50 12.74
C GLN A 205 -3.61 -10.68 13.57
N ILE A 206 -3.11 -9.55 13.07
CA ILE A 206 -2.21 -8.67 13.83
C ILE A 206 -2.91 -8.21 15.10
N ARG A 207 -4.15 -7.73 15.00
CA ARG A 207 -4.97 -7.30 16.15
C ARG A 207 -5.29 -8.44 17.11
N GLY A 208 -5.66 -9.60 16.57
CA GLY A 208 -6.09 -10.75 17.39
C GLY A 208 -4.96 -11.51 18.08
N ARG A 209 -3.74 -11.48 17.51
CA ARG A 209 -2.60 -12.27 18.00
C ARG A 209 -1.59 -11.46 18.80
N SER A 210 -1.62 -10.12 18.71
CA SER A 210 -0.74 -9.23 19.47
C SER A 210 -1.55 -8.31 20.40
N PRO A 211 -1.73 -8.67 21.66
CA PRO A 211 -2.32 -7.79 22.65
C PRO A 211 -1.58 -6.45 22.78
N ILE A 212 -0.26 -6.45 22.55
CA ILE A 212 0.59 -5.25 22.61
C ILE A 212 0.17 -4.24 21.52
N LEU A 213 0.05 -4.70 20.28
CA LEU A 213 -0.31 -3.84 19.15
C LEU A 213 -1.77 -3.41 19.23
N ALA A 214 -2.67 -4.29 19.64
CA ALA A 214 -4.08 -3.98 19.85
C ALA A 214 -4.28 -2.90 20.93
N GLU A 215 -3.52 -2.98 22.04
CA GLU A 215 -3.55 -1.97 23.10
C GLU A 215 -3.05 -0.61 22.59
N MET A 216 -1.93 -0.60 21.85
CA MET A 216 -1.40 0.64 21.25
C MET A 216 -2.39 1.28 20.27
N GLU A 217 -3.07 0.48 19.44
CA GLU A 217 -4.11 0.96 18.52
C GLU A 217 -5.30 1.54 19.27
N THR A 218 -5.77 0.86 20.34
CA THR A 218 -6.87 1.34 21.20
C THR A 218 -6.55 2.67 21.88
N LYS A 219 -5.27 2.89 22.24
CA LYS A 219 -4.80 4.15 22.84
C LYS A 219 -4.56 5.26 21.80
N GLY A 220 -4.70 4.99 20.51
CA GLY A 220 -4.40 5.94 19.42
C GLY A 220 -2.90 6.19 19.21
N GLU A 221 -2.03 5.35 19.78
CA GLU A 221 -0.58 5.41 19.63
C GLU A 221 -0.10 4.75 18.33
N LEU A 222 -0.92 3.87 17.77
CA LEU A 222 -0.68 3.07 16.56
C LEU A 222 -1.93 3.09 15.68
N MET A 223 -1.74 2.96 14.38
CA MET A 223 -2.80 2.65 13.40
C MET A 223 -2.38 1.42 12.61
N ILE A 224 -3.32 0.50 12.33
CA ILE A 224 -3.09 -0.71 11.55
C ILE A 224 -4.03 -0.66 10.34
N VAL A 225 -3.47 -0.63 9.13
CA VAL A 225 -4.24 -0.50 7.89
C VAL A 225 -3.86 -1.54 6.86
N GLY A 226 -4.81 -1.87 6.00
CA GLY A 226 -4.59 -2.65 4.78
C GLY A 226 -4.57 -1.75 3.55
N ALA A 227 -3.73 -2.07 2.58
CA ALA A 227 -3.65 -1.38 1.32
C ALA A 227 -3.43 -2.35 0.15
N TYR A 228 -3.99 -2.02 -0.99
CA TYR A 228 -3.86 -2.76 -2.24
C TYR A 228 -3.05 -1.95 -3.25
N TYR A 229 -2.01 -2.56 -3.81
CA TYR A 229 -1.14 -1.95 -4.82
C TYR A 229 -1.49 -2.46 -6.21
N ASP A 230 -1.84 -1.56 -7.11
CA ASP A 230 -2.09 -1.88 -8.51
C ASP A 230 -0.80 -1.83 -9.33
N LEU A 231 -0.38 -2.99 -9.85
CA LEU A 231 0.82 -3.13 -10.68
C LEU A 231 0.72 -2.48 -12.05
N ASP A 232 -0.49 -2.12 -12.52
CA ASP A 232 -0.66 -1.52 -13.85
C ASP A 232 -0.35 -0.01 -13.84
N ASN A 233 -0.53 0.65 -12.70
CA ASN A 233 -0.40 2.11 -12.61
C ASN A 233 0.39 2.62 -11.40
N GLY A 234 0.83 1.72 -10.50
CA GLY A 234 1.60 2.07 -9.31
C GLY A 234 0.79 2.73 -8.18
N VAL A 235 -0.53 2.73 -8.28
CA VAL A 235 -1.41 3.35 -7.28
C VAL A 235 -1.67 2.41 -6.11
N LEU A 236 -1.58 2.97 -4.90
CA LEU A 236 -1.93 2.31 -3.65
C LEU A 236 -3.31 2.79 -3.19
N SER A 237 -4.21 1.87 -2.89
CA SER A 237 -5.55 2.14 -2.39
C SER A 237 -5.75 1.54 -1.00
N LEU A 238 -6.27 2.31 -0.05
CA LEU A 238 -6.59 1.80 1.28
C LEU A 238 -7.83 0.88 1.21
N LEU A 239 -7.77 -0.26 1.89
CA LEU A 239 -8.95 -1.06 2.15
C LEU A 239 -9.74 -0.46 3.30
N ARG A 240 -11.07 -0.50 3.18
CA ARG A 240 -12.00 0.07 4.16
C ARG A 240 -12.38 -0.94 5.24
#